data_0aa894e7446a9118930891e791d1a6ae
#
_entry.id   0aa894e7446a9118930891e791d1a6ae
#
_cell.length_a   1.000
_cell.length_b   1.000
_cell.length_c   1.000
_cell.angle_alpha   90.00
_cell.angle_beta   90.00
_cell.angle_gamma   90.00
#
_symmetry.space_group_name_H-M   'P 1'
#
loop_
_entity.id
_entity.type
_entity.pdbx_description
1 polymer ?
#
loop_
_entity_poly.entity_id
_entity_poly.type
_entity_poly.pdbx_seq_one_letter_code
_entity_poly.pdbx_strand_id
1 'polypeptide(L)'
;MVAITAGNASVRFTGFFSESKSMSDSFNTRKQFTAGDRSFDFFSLKALEEQHPSVATLPYAQKILLENLLRHEDGSNVSKSDIEALANWDAKAEPDTEIAFTPARVVLQDFTGVPAVVDLAAMRDAMANLGGSPDKINPLSPAELVIDHSVMVDEYGSSGAFDLNAKLEFNRNKERYAFLRWGQGAFDNFKVVPPDTGIVHQVNLEFLARVVFGNEQTNLAYPDTLVGTDSHTTMINGVGVLGWGVGGIEAEAAMLGQPITMLIPQVVGFKLSGKLAEGCTATDLVLTVTEMLRNKGVVGKFVEFFGDGLADLPLADRATIANMAPEYGATCGIFPVDGETIRYMELTARPKEQCQLVEAYAKAQGMWREDGQPDAQYSDVMELDMSTVQPSLAGPKRPQDRVLLSDMQKTYQREVKSFVKDRQDKDDKSMAEAREEGEGGTPSKSVGGSAPVKYRDAEFNLQDGSVVIAAITSCTNTSNPA
;
A
#
# COMPACT_ATOMS: atom_id res chain seq x y z
N MET A 1 10.34 2.31 -54.19
CA MET A 1 11.71 1.78 -54.10
C MET A 1 12.63 2.94 -53.78
N VAL A 2 12.88 3.19 -52.48
CA VAL A 2 13.84 4.19 -52.04
C VAL A 2 14.85 3.44 -51.18
N ALA A 3 16.07 3.41 -51.66
CA ALA A 3 17.19 2.76 -51.00
C ALA A 3 17.65 3.67 -49.84
N ILE A 4 17.59 3.17 -48.61
CA ILE A 4 18.24 3.82 -47.45
C ILE A 4 19.58 3.12 -47.26
N THR A 5 20.65 3.84 -47.57
CA THR A 5 22.03 3.47 -47.29
C THR A 5 22.28 3.48 -45.79
N ALA A 6 22.71 2.33 -45.24
CA ALA A 6 23.13 2.18 -43.90
C ALA A 6 24.47 2.95 -43.68
N GLY A 7 24.38 4.09 -43.02
CA GLY A 7 25.55 4.79 -42.45
C GLY A 7 25.89 4.18 -41.10
N ASN A 8 27.11 3.70 -40.93
CA ASN A 8 27.68 3.25 -39.64
C ASN A 8 27.74 4.42 -38.65
N ALA A 9 26.70 4.59 -37.86
CA ALA A 9 26.76 5.40 -36.65
C ALA A 9 27.08 4.47 -35.48
N SER A 10 28.35 4.39 -35.10
CA SER A 10 28.75 3.79 -33.83
C SER A 10 28.23 4.68 -32.71
N VAL A 11 27.07 4.35 -32.17
CA VAL A 11 26.59 4.91 -30.90
C VAL A 11 27.50 4.34 -29.82
N ARG A 12 28.48 5.11 -29.37
CA ARG A 12 29.22 4.79 -28.16
C ARG A 12 28.26 5.08 -27.00
N PHE A 13 27.68 4.04 -26.44
CA PHE A 13 27.13 4.06 -25.10
C PHE A 13 28.32 4.21 -24.14
N THR A 14 28.69 5.47 -23.85
CA THR A 14 29.56 5.80 -22.71
C THR A 14 28.77 5.50 -21.46
N GLY A 15 29.29 4.56 -20.66
CA GLY A 15 28.65 3.88 -19.54
C GLY A 15 27.89 4.79 -18.59
N PHE A 16 26.66 4.42 -18.38
CA PHE A 16 25.83 4.81 -17.24
C PHE A 16 25.93 3.77 -16.08
N PHE A 17 27.00 3.04 -16.00
CA PHE A 17 27.30 2.25 -14.81
C PHE A 17 28.43 2.95 -14.06
N SER A 18 28.00 3.87 -13.20
CA SER A 18 28.83 4.59 -12.26
C SER A 18 29.59 3.61 -11.38
N GLU A 19 30.90 3.77 -11.33
CA GLU A 19 31.68 3.49 -10.12
C GLU A 19 30.85 3.93 -8.91
N SER A 20 30.90 3.17 -7.80
CA SER A 20 30.23 3.52 -6.56
C SER A 20 30.51 4.99 -6.22
N LYS A 21 29.59 5.88 -6.58
CA LYS A 21 29.67 7.27 -6.13
C LYS A 21 29.67 7.22 -4.61
N SER A 22 30.68 7.81 -3.99
CA SER A 22 30.71 7.98 -2.55
C SER A 22 29.45 8.76 -2.18
N MET A 23 28.63 8.18 -1.28
CA MET A 23 27.48 8.89 -0.71
C MET A 23 27.98 10.20 -0.13
N SER A 24 27.42 11.32 -0.55
CA SER A 24 27.71 12.63 0.03
C SER A 24 27.05 12.72 1.42
N ASP A 25 27.61 13.49 2.31
CA ASP A 25 27.01 13.82 3.60
C ASP A 25 27.27 15.30 3.87
N SER A 26 26.64 16.16 3.06
CA SER A 26 26.86 17.62 3.09
C SER A 26 26.51 18.27 4.42
N PHE A 27 25.76 17.58 5.27
CA PHE A 27 25.31 18.06 6.57
C PHE A 27 26.01 17.38 7.75
N ASN A 28 26.92 16.43 7.51
CA ASN A 28 27.63 15.65 8.53
C ASN A 28 26.66 14.90 9.46
N THR A 29 25.60 14.32 8.91
CA THR A 29 24.53 13.65 9.65
C THR A 29 24.80 12.18 9.94
N ARG A 30 25.80 11.57 9.31
CA ARG A 30 26.17 10.18 9.58
C ARG A 30 26.69 10.01 11.01
N LYS A 31 25.96 9.22 11.79
CA LYS A 31 26.21 8.95 13.22
C LYS A 31 26.08 7.46 13.47
N GLN A 32 26.33 7.06 14.73
CA GLN A 32 26.18 5.68 15.19
C GLN A 32 25.20 5.59 16.34
N PHE A 33 24.47 4.48 16.42
CA PHE A 33 23.67 4.09 17.57
C PHE A 33 23.84 2.59 17.84
N THR A 34 23.43 2.15 19.03
CA THR A 34 23.53 0.76 19.46
C THR A 34 22.15 0.15 19.61
N ALA A 35 21.95 -1.05 19.08
CA ALA A 35 20.76 -1.86 19.25
C ALA A 35 21.18 -3.27 19.69
N GLY A 36 20.78 -3.68 20.91
CA GLY A 36 21.31 -4.90 21.52
C GLY A 36 22.83 -4.84 21.62
N ASP A 37 23.50 -5.86 21.10
CA ASP A 37 24.97 -5.98 21.11
C ASP A 37 25.63 -5.43 19.82
N ARG A 38 24.86 -4.82 18.91
CA ARG A 38 25.34 -4.33 17.60
C ARG A 38 25.30 -2.81 17.54
N SER A 39 26.28 -2.23 16.86
CA SER A 39 26.33 -0.81 16.52
C SER A 39 26.02 -0.63 15.03
N PHE A 40 25.23 0.38 14.71
CA PHE A 40 24.84 0.69 13.34
C PHE A 40 25.14 2.15 13.00
N ASP A 41 25.58 2.39 11.77
CA ASP A 41 25.61 3.71 11.19
C ASP A 41 24.20 4.12 10.74
N PHE A 42 23.87 5.41 10.78
CA PHE A 42 22.62 5.96 10.28
C PHE A 42 22.77 7.45 9.93
N PHE A 43 21.87 7.99 9.15
CA PHE A 43 21.78 9.42 8.86
C PHE A 43 20.85 10.08 9.88
N SER A 44 21.41 10.81 10.81
CA SER A 44 20.70 11.33 12.00
C SER A 44 19.93 12.61 11.70
N LEU A 45 18.60 12.54 11.83
CA LEU A 45 17.73 13.72 11.77
C LEU A 45 18.01 14.68 12.92
N LYS A 46 18.37 14.18 14.11
CA LYS A 46 18.76 15.02 15.25
C LYS A 46 20.04 15.82 14.99
N ALA A 47 20.99 15.29 14.23
CA ALA A 47 22.18 16.05 13.83
C ALA A 47 21.84 17.13 12.79
N LEU A 48 20.86 16.87 11.91
CA LEU A 48 20.35 17.88 10.99
C LEU A 48 19.54 18.97 11.72
N GLU A 49 18.80 18.63 12.76
CA GLU A 49 18.02 19.56 13.59
C GLU A 49 18.88 20.66 14.21
N GLU A 50 20.16 20.37 14.53
CA GLU A 50 21.10 21.40 15.03
C GLU A 50 21.32 22.53 14.01
N GLN A 51 21.20 22.24 12.70
CA GLN A 51 21.36 23.20 11.60
C GLN A 51 20.00 23.73 11.11
N HIS A 52 18.96 22.92 11.19
CA HIS A 52 17.60 23.20 10.73
C HIS A 52 16.58 22.85 11.83
N PRO A 53 16.33 23.75 12.81
CA PRO A 53 15.45 23.48 13.96
C PRO A 53 14.01 23.07 13.61
N SER A 54 13.54 23.40 12.39
CA SER A 54 12.23 23.00 11.86
C SER A 54 12.06 21.49 11.75
N VAL A 55 13.16 20.73 11.63
CA VAL A 55 13.15 19.25 11.56
C VAL A 55 12.48 18.61 12.79
N ALA A 56 12.61 19.24 13.97
CA ALA A 56 11.97 18.77 15.20
C ALA A 56 10.45 18.63 15.07
N THR A 57 9.81 19.55 14.35
CA THR A 57 8.35 19.68 14.22
C THR A 57 7.79 19.04 12.95
N LEU A 58 8.63 18.43 12.11
CA LEU A 58 8.18 17.73 10.93
C LEU A 58 7.27 16.55 11.28
N PRO A 59 6.21 16.29 10.48
CA PRO A 59 5.45 15.05 10.54
C PRO A 59 6.34 13.81 10.39
N TYR A 60 5.88 12.68 10.91
CA TYR A 60 6.60 11.41 10.85
C TYR A 60 6.92 11.00 9.40
N ALA A 61 5.94 11.15 8.49
CA ALA A 61 6.13 10.86 7.07
C ALA A 61 7.22 11.74 6.44
N GLN A 62 7.25 13.03 6.77
CA GLN A 62 8.27 13.96 6.26
C GLN A 62 9.67 13.63 6.81
N LYS A 63 9.75 13.16 8.05
CA LYS A 63 11.02 12.67 8.64
C LYS A 63 11.56 11.46 7.89
N ILE A 64 10.69 10.52 7.48
CA ILE A 64 11.10 9.37 6.65
C ILE A 64 11.63 9.84 5.29
N LEU A 65 10.93 10.74 4.62
CA LEU A 65 11.37 11.29 3.33
C LEU A 65 12.71 12.04 3.48
N LEU A 66 12.88 12.81 4.54
CA LEU A 66 14.11 13.56 4.80
C LEU A 66 15.31 12.63 5.06
N GLU A 67 15.12 11.55 5.83
CA GLU A 67 16.15 10.53 6.00
C GLU A 67 16.52 9.88 4.65
N ASN A 68 15.51 9.60 3.82
CA ASN A 68 15.73 9.03 2.50
C ASN A 68 16.59 9.95 1.62
N LEU A 69 16.34 11.26 1.61
CA LEU A 69 17.13 12.22 0.87
C LEU A 69 18.58 12.29 1.41
N LEU A 70 18.77 12.36 2.73
CA LEU A 70 20.10 12.37 3.36
C LEU A 70 20.93 11.14 2.96
N ARG A 71 20.29 9.98 2.93
CA ARG A 71 20.93 8.69 2.60
C ARG A 71 21.25 8.55 1.11
N HIS A 72 20.52 9.21 0.25
CA HIS A 72 20.67 9.14 -1.21
C HIS A 72 21.29 10.41 -1.83
N GLU A 73 21.85 11.32 -1.02
CA GLU A 73 22.52 12.50 -1.52
C GLU A 73 23.68 12.12 -2.46
N ASP A 74 23.56 12.48 -3.74
CA ASP A 74 24.55 12.19 -4.78
C ASP A 74 24.93 13.42 -5.64
N GLY A 75 24.27 14.57 -5.35
CA GLY A 75 24.45 15.83 -6.07
C GLY A 75 23.86 15.84 -7.47
N SER A 76 23.15 14.78 -7.89
CA SER A 76 22.48 14.69 -9.20
C SER A 76 20.99 14.36 -9.09
N ASN A 77 20.63 13.24 -8.47
CA ASN A 77 19.23 12.91 -8.22
C ASN A 77 18.72 13.56 -6.94
N VAL A 78 19.55 13.56 -5.91
CA VAL A 78 19.30 14.22 -4.64
C VAL A 78 20.43 15.22 -4.37
N SER A 79 20.10 16.48 -4.37
CA SER A 79 21.00 17.58 -4.10
C SER A 79 20.87 18.10 -2.66
N LYS A 80 21.85 18.88 -2.22
CA LYS A 80 21.80 19.59 -0.95
C LYS A 80 20.55 20.48 -0.83
N SER A 81 20.16 21.14 -1.92
CA SER A 81 18.98 22.02 -1.94
C SER A 81 17.66 21.27 -1.71
N ASP A 82 17.56 20.01 -2.15
CA ASP A 82 16.36 19.20 -1.94
C ASP A 82 16.20 18.83 -0.47
N ILE A 83 17.33 18.52 0.18
CA ILE A 83 17.37 18.27 1.62
C ILE A 83 16.99 19.53 2.41
N GLU A 84 17.56 20.69 2.05
CA GLU A 84 17.25 21.98 2.67
C GLU A 84 15.78 22.36 2.49
N ALA A 85 15.20 22.13 1.31
CA ALA A 85 13.79 22.40 1.03
C ALA A 85 12.87 21.59 1.94
N LEU A 86 13.12 20.27 2.08
CA LEU A 86 12.32 19.44 2.95
C LEU A 86 12.59 19.70 4.45
N ALA A 87 13.84 19.97 4.84
CA ALA A 87 14.18 20.32 6.22
C ALA A 87 13.50 21.62 6.69
N ASN A 88 13.28 22.58 5.77
CA ASN A 88 12.58 23.83 6.02
C ASN A 88 11.13 23.83 5.52
N TRP A 89 10.52 22.66 5.41
CA TRP A 89 9.16 22.52 4.90
C TRP A 89 8.16 23.44 5.61
N ASP A 90 7.41 24.20 4.83
CA ASP A 90 6.30 25.02 5.32
C ASP A 90 4.98 24.25 5.15
N ALA A 91 4.39 23.88 6.26
CA ALA A 91 3.13 23.12 6.31
C ALA A 91 1.95 23.83 5.60
N LYS A 92 2.02 25.15 5.42
CA LYS A 92 0.94 25.98 4.83
C LYS A 92 1.19 26.37 3.38
N ALA A 93 2.40 26.14 2.87
CA ALA A 93 2.71 26.41 1.48
C ALA A 93 2.06 25.39 0.53
N GLU A 94 1.73 25.84 -0.68
CA GLU A 94 1.38 24.91 -1.76
C GLU A 94 2.65 24.20 -2.23
N PRO A 95 2.56 22.87 -2.52
CA PRO A 95 3.70 22.10 -3.00
C PRO A 95 4.22 22.61 -4.35
N ASP A 96 5.48 23.01 -4.40
CA ASP A 96 6.16 23.54 -5.60
C ASP A 96 7.54 22.94 -5.86
N THR A 97 8.06 22.18 -4.90
CA THR A 97 9.41 21.61 -4.95
C THR A 97 9.33 20.10 -5.11
N GLU A 98 10.02 19.58 -6.13
CA GLU A 98 10.14 18.15 -6.39
C GLU A 98 11.31 17.54 -5.62
N ILE A 99 11.14 16.32 -5.18
CA ILE A 99 12.18 15.48 -4.55
C ILE A 99 12.23 14.11 -5.21
N ALA A 100 13.37 13.46 -5.10
CA ALA A 100 13.60 12.12 -5.62
C ALA A 100 13.60 11.08 -4.47
N PHE A 101 12.53 10.31 -4.36
CA PHE A 101 12.36 9.27 -3.34
C PHE A 101 12.80 7.90 -3.85
N THR A 102 13.68 7.22 -3.11
CA THR A 102 14.15 5.86 -3.45
C THR A 102 13.59 4.86 -2.44
N PRO A 103 12.59 4.03 -2.81
CA PRO A 103 12.03 3.03 -1.90
C PRO A 103 13.07 1.96 -1.54
N ALA A 104 13.04 1.49 -0.30
CA ALA A 104 13.97 0.46 0.18
C ALA A 104 13.69 -0.93 -0.42
N ARG A 105 12.45 -1.18 -0.87
CA ARG A 105 12.03 -2.43 -1.52
C ARG A 105 10.78 -2.23 -2.38
N VAL A 106 10.45 -3.25 -3.18
CA VAL A 106 9.25 -3.29 -4.02
C VAL A 106 8.45 -4.54 -3.67
N VAL A 107 7.14 -4.39 -3.46
CA VAL A 107 6.22 -5.51 -3.22
C VAL A 107 5.30 -5.68 -4.43
N LEU A 108 5.18 -6.91 -4.89
CA LEU A 108 4.43 -7.25 -6.09
C LEU A 108 3.32 -8.24 -5.73
N GLN A 109 2.11 -8.00 -6.18
CA GLN A 109 1.09 -9.05 -6.27
C GLN A 109 1.17 -9.71 -7.65
N ASP A 110 0.60 -10.89 -7.82
CA ASP A 110 0.91 -11.73 -8.98
C ASP A 110 0.24 -11.30 -10.30
N PHE A 111 -0.86 -10.54 -10.29
CA PHE A 111 -1.46 -10.07 -11.54
C PHE A 111 -0.63 -8.99 -12.24
N THR A 112 -0.08 -8.05 -11.48
CA THR A 112 0.71 -6.93 -11.98
C THR A 112 2.21 -7.16 -11.86
N GLY A 113 2.63 -7.99 -10.92
CA GLY A 113 4.03 -8.27 -10.65
C GLY A 113 4.65 -9.28 -11.62
N VAL A 114 3.89 -10.30 -12.05
CA VAL A 114 4.41 -11.26 -13.06
C VAL A 114 4.78 -10.57 -14.37
N PRO A 115 3.95 -9.67 -14.95
CA PRO A 115 4.37 -8.87 -16.10
C PRO A 115 5.66 -8.10 -15.89
N ALA A 116 5.84 -7.44 -14.75
CA ALA A 116 7.06 -6.71 -14.43
C ALA A 116 8.32 -7.61 -14.44
N VAL A 117 8.19 -8.83 -13.91
CA VAL A 117 9.30 -9.82 -13.95
C VAL A 117 9.54 -10.33 -15.38
N VAL A 118 8.49 -10.44 -16.21
CA VAL A 118 8.63 -10.79 -17.64
C VAL A 118 9.40 -9.70 -18.39
N ASP A 119 9.17 -8.42 -18.07
CA ASP A 119 9.90 -7.32 -18.68
C ASP A 119 11.37 -7.33 -18.28
N LEU A 120 11.71 -7.63 -17.01
CA LEU A 120 13.11 -7.84 -16.61
C LEU A 120 13.77 -9.00 -17.38
N ALA A 121 13.04 -10.09 -17.63
CA ALA A 121 13.55 -11.20 -18.42
C ALA A 121 13.77 -10.80 -19.90
N ALA A 122 12.84 -10.04 -20.48
CA ALA A 122 13.00 -9.50 -21.84
C ALA A 122 14.17 -8.50 -21.94
N MET A 123 14.42 -7.71 -20.91
CA MET A 123 15.60 -6.85 -20.83
C MET A 123 16.91 -7.66 -20.82
N ARG A 124 16.94 -8.84 -20.17
CA ARG A 124 18.11 -9.75 -20.23
C ARG A 124 18.36 -10.24 -21.64
N ASP A 125 17.31 -10.63 -22.37
CA ASP A 125 17.43 -11.04 -23.77
C ASP A 125 17.91 -9.88 -24.65
N ALA A 126 17.36 -8.68 -24.46
CA ALA A 126 17.82 -7.50 -25.18
C ALA A 126 19.29 -7.17 -24.87
N MET A 127 19.71 -7.28 -23.61
CA MET A 127 21.10 -7.07 -23.21
C MET A 127 22.05 -8.07 -23.90
N ALA A 128 21.68 -9.36 -23.97
CA ALA A 128 22.45 -10.39 -24.67
C ALA A 128 22.56 -10.09 -26.17
N ASN A 129 21.46 -9.68 -26.81
CA ASN A 129 21.43 -9.33 -28.22
C ASN A 129 22.30 -8.10 -28.54
N LEU A 130 22.46 -7.18 -27.60
CA LEU A 130 23.37 -6.03 -27.69
C LEU A 130 24.83 -6.37 -27.36
N GLY A 131 25.14 -7.63 -27.02
CA GLY A 131 26.48 -8.09 -26.67
C GLY A 131 26.92 -7.76 -25.23
N GLY A 132 25.96 -7.37 -24.36
CA GLY A 132 26.18 -7.16 -22.94
C GLY A 132 25.96 -8.43 -22.11
N SER A 133 26.30 -8.38 -20.80
CA SER A 133 25.97 -9.47 -19.88
C SER A 133 24.53 -9.34 -19.36
N PRO A 134 23.68 -10.36 -19.56
CA PRO A 134 22.31 -10.38 -18.99
C PRO A 134 22.27 -10.23 -17.46
N ASP A 135 23.31 -10.67 -16.76
CA ASP A 135 23.37 -10.62 -15.31
C ASP A 135 23.42 -9.20 -14.74
N LYS A 136 23.66 -8.19 -15.59
CA LYS A 136 23.52 -6.77 -15.21
C LYS A 136 22.07 -6.34 -14.98
N ILE A 137 21.11 -7.08 -15.49
CA ILE A 137 19.69 -6.81 -15.27
C ILE A 137 19.25 -7.59 -14.04
N ASN A 138 19.21 -6.90 -12.91
CA ASN A 138 18.75 -7.39 -11.61
C ASN A 138 17.98 -6.27 -10.88
N PRO A 139 17.03 -6.62 -10.02
CA PRO A 139 16.53 -5.67 -9.03
C PRO A 139 17.67 -5.17 -8.14
N LEU A 140 17.82 -3.86 -8.01
CA LEU A 140 18.83 -3.21 -7.16
C LEU A 140 18.39 -3.12 -5.69
N SER A 141 17.10 -3.28 -5.43
CA SER A 141 16.50 -3.39 -4.10
C SER A 141 15.70 -4.70 -4.00
N PRO A 142 15.39 -5.20 -2.80
CA PRO A 142 14.54 -6.37 -2.62
C PRO A 142 13.21 -6.20 -3.35
N ALA A 143 12.89 -7.16 -4.23
CA ALA A 143 11.63 -7.29 -4.93
C ALA A 143 10.96 -8.58 -4.46
N GLU A 144 9.78 -8.46 -3.85
CA GLU A 144 9.09 -9.54 -3.17
C GLU A 144 7.70 -9.73 -3.78
N LEU A 145 7.50 -10.84 -4.49
CA LEU A 145 6.24 -11.17 -5.16
C LEU A 145 5.45 -12.18 -4.32
N VAL A 146 4.18 -11.87 -4.07
CA VAL A 146 3.27 -12.78 -3.36
C VAL A 146 2.21 -13.27 -4.33
N ILE A 147 2.01 -14.59 -4.38
CA ILE A 147 0.99 -15.23 -5.22
C ILE A 147 -0.29 -15.36 -4.39
N ASP A 148 -1.28 -14.53 -4.71
CA ASP A 148 -2.53 -14.49 -3.96
C ASP A 148 -3.76 -14.11 -4.82
N HIS A 149 -3.70 -13.02 -5.58
CA HIS A 149 -4.84 -12.46 -6.31
C HIS A 149 -5.33 -13.35 -7.45
N SER A 150 -4.49 -14.20 -8.01
CA SER A 150 -4.86 -15.12 -9.09
C SER A 150 -5.41 -16.46 -8.58
N VAL A 151 -5.31 -16.72 -7.28
CA VAL A 151 -5.78 -17.98 -6.68
C VAL A 151 -7.29 -18.03 -6.70
N MET A 152 -7.84 -19.11 -7.24
CA MET A 152 -9.27 -19.30 -7.38
C MET A 152 -9.77 -20.41 -6.45
N VAL A 153 -10.97 -20.24 -5.92
CA VAL A 153 -11.68 -21.29 -5.17
C VAL A 153 -12.64 -22.00 -6.12
N ASP A 154 -12.27 -23.20 -6.55
CA ASP A 154 -13.10 -24.04 -7.43
C ASP A 154 -13.98 -24.99 -6.62
N GLU A 155 -13.45 -25.52 -5.51
CA GLU A 155 -14.11 -26.47 -4.61
C GLU A 155 -14.27 -25.86 -3.22
N TYR A 156 -15.41 -26.14 -2.57
CA TYR A 156 -15.72 -25.56 -1.25
C TYR A 156 -16.61 -26.50 -0.40
N GLY A 157 -16.69 -26.21 0.89
CA GLY A 157 -17.62 -26.87 1.82
C GLY A 157 -17.31 -28.34 2.13
N SER A 158 -16.10 -28.81 1.83
CA SER A 158 -15.64 -30.18 2.16
C SER A 158 -14.24 -30.16 2.75
N SER A 159 -13.89 -31.19 3.52
CA SER A 159 -12.55 -31.33 4.10
C SER A 159 -11.45 -31.55 3.06
N GLY A 160 -11.79 -31.96 1.84
CA GLY A 160 -10.86 -32.16 0.72
C GLY A 160 -10.71 -30.95 -0.19
N ALA A 161 -11.49 -29.87 0.02
CA ALA A 161 -11.52 -28.72 -0.87
C ALA A 161 -10.14 -28.02 -0.99
N PHE A 162 -9.40 -27.91 0.11
CA PHE A 162 -8.06 -27.31 0.09
C PHE A 162 -7.11 -28.04 -0.85
N ASP A 163 -6.97 -29.35 -0.70
CA ASP A 163 -6.07 -30.17 -1.54
C ASP A 163 -6.49 -30.17 -3.03
N LEU A 164 -7.79 -30.13 -3.29
CA LEU A 164 -8.30 -30.06 -4.67
C LEU A 164 -8.01 -28.71 -5.30
N ASN A 165 -8.25 -27.60 -4.58
CA ASN A 165 -7.94 -26.26 -5.06
C ASN A 165 -6.44 -26.08 -5.31
N ALA A 166 -5.58 -26.56 -4.41
CA ALA A 166 -4.13 -26.51 -4.58
C ALA A 166 -3.69 -27.26 -5.85
N LYS A 167 -4.23 -28.46 -6.12
CA LYS A 167 -3.93 -29.20 -7.36
C LYS A 167 -4.40 -28.47 -8.62
N LEU A 168 -5.59 -27.86 -8.58
CA LEU A 168 -6.14 -27.10 -9.70
C LEU A 168 -5.30 -25.86 -9.97
N GLU A 169 -4.90 -25.15 -8.90
CA GLU A 169 -4.05 -23.96 -8.99
C GLU A 169 -2.71 -24.27 -9.64
N PHE A 170 -1.98 -25.29 -9.17
CA PHE A 170 -0.69 -25.67 -9.74
C PHE A 170 -0.82 -26.18 -11.20
N ASN A 171 -1.87 -26.90 -11.54
CA ASN A 171 -2.09 -27.33 -12.91
C ASN A 171 -2.43 -26.18 -13.86
N ARG A 172 -3.27 -25.26 -13.42
CA ARG A 172 -3.71 -24.07 -14.18
C ARG A 172 -2.55 -23.13 -14.47
N ASN A 173 -1.69 -22.90 -13.49
CA ASN A 173 -0.64 -21.89 -13.51
C ASN A 173 0.78 -22.47 -13.66
N LYS A 174 0.90 -23.68 -14.17
CA LYS A 174 2.16 -24.41 -14.26
C LYS A 174 3.29 -23.63 -14.95
N GLU A 175 3.00 -22.97 -16.07
CA GLU A 175 4.00 -22.18 -16.81
C GLU A 175 4.44 -20.96 -16.01
N ARG A 176 3.50 -20.24 -15.42
CA ARG A 176 3.79 -19.07 -14.56
C ARG A 176 4.68 -19.46 -13.39
N TYR A 177 4.39 -20.55 -12.71
CA TYR A 177 5.18 -21.00 -11.57
C TYR A 177 6.57 -21.48 -11.97
N ALA A 178 6.70 -22.13 -13.12
CA ALA A 178 8.01 -22.48 -13.67
C ALA A 178 8.84 -21.23 -13.97
N PHE A 179 8.23 -20.20 -14.57
CA PHE A 179 8.86 -18.92 -14.84
C PHE A 179 9.29 -18.20 -13.55
N LEU A 180 8.41 -18.09 -12.55
CA LEU A 180 8.73 -17.44 -11.28
C LEU A 180 9.84 -18.18 -10.52
N ARG A 181 9.84 -19.52 -10.56
CA ARG A 181 10.92 -20.31 -9.98
C ARG A 181 12.26 -20.06 -10.68
N TRP A 182 12.24 -19.94 -12.00
CA TRP A 182 13.42 -19.52 -12.77
C TRP A 182 13.89 -18.13 -12.31
N GLY A 183 12.96 -17.18 -12.21
CA GLY A 183 13.26 -15.80 -11.79
C GLY A 183 13.96 -15.72 -10.45
N GLN A 184 13.56 -16.51 -9.46
CA GLN A 184 14.22 -16.57 -8.14
C GLN A 184 15.67 -17.09 -8.22
N GLY A 185 16.01 -17.89 -9.22
CA GLY A 185 17.37 -18.36 -9.44
C GLY A 185 18.19 -17.45 -10.34
N ALA A 186 17.52 -16.66 -11.18
CA ALA A 186 18.14 -15.78 -12.17
C ALA A 186 18.43 -14.37 -11.63
N PHE A 187 17.59 -13.87 -10.73
CA PHE A 187 17.71 -12.54 -10.14
C PHE A 187 18.14 -12.61 -8.67
N ASP A 188 19.12 -11.80 -8.29
CA ASP A 188 19.73 -11.84 -6.95
C ASP A 188 18.80 -11.35 -5.84
N ASN A 189 18.02 -10.30 -6.09
CA ASN A 189 17.14 -9.64 -5.11
C ASN A 189 15.66 -9.95 -5.30
N PHE A 190 15.33 -11.03 -6.00
CA PHE A 190 13.94 -11.40 -6.26
C PHE A 190 13.51 -12.63 -5.45
N LYS A 191 12.38 -12.49 -4.75
CA LYS A 191 11.78 -13.58 -3.95
C LYS A 191 10.30 -13.74 -4.30
N VAL A 192 9.83 -14.98 -4.27
CA VAL A 192 8.42 -15.32 -4.47
C VAL A 192 7.88 -16.03 -3.24
N VAL A 193 6.78 -15.51 -2.70
CA VAL A 193 5.98 -16.17 -1.69
C VAL A 193 4.96 -17.05 -2.42
N PRO A 194 4.94 -18.37 -2.19
CA PRO A 194 4.09 -19.30 -2.92
C PRO A 194 2.60 -19.09 -2.60
N PRO A 195 1.68 -19.64 -3.43
CA PRO A 195 0.26 -19.63 -3.14
C PRO A 195 -0.03 -20.35 -1.80
N ASP A 196 -1.22 -20.14 -1.27
CA ASP A 196 -1.69 -20.70 0.01
C ASP A 196 -0.93 -20.21 1.26
N THR A 197 -0.10 -19.15 1.11
CA THR A 197 0.62 -18.54 2.24
C THR A 197 -0.19 -17.43 2.90
N GLY A 198 -0.91 -16.64 2.12
CA GLY A 198 -1.75 -15.53 2.60
C GLY A 198 -1.88 -14.42 1.57
N ILE A 199 -2.66 -13.40 1.90
CA ILE A 199 -2.88 -12.23 1.07
C ILE A 199 -1.64 -11.33 1.13
N VAL A 200 -1.25 -10.73 0.00
CA VAL A 200 -0.01 -9.94 -0.15
C VAL A 200 0.19 -8.90 0.95
N HIS A 201 -0.86 -8.14 1.30
CA HIS A 201 -0.71 -7.06 2.28
C HIS A 201 -0.59 -7.59 3.71
N GLN A 202 -1.24 -8.71 4.05
CA GLN A 202 -1.06 -9.41 5.33
C GLN A 202 0.34 -10.02 5.41
N VAL A 203 0.76 -10.74 4.38
CA VAL A 203 2.12 -11.32 4.30
C VAL A 203 3.17 -10.21 4.38
N ASN A 204 2.94 -9.07 3.73
CA ASN A 204 3.81 -7.90 3.82
C ASN A 204 3.88 -7.38 5.26
N LEU A 205 2.74 -7.13 5.89
CA LEU A 205 2.65 -6.61 7.24
C LEU A 205 3.24 -7.56 8.29
N GLU A 206 2.89 -8.86 8.20
CA GLU A 206 3.18 -9.86 9.23
C GLU A 206 4.55 -10.52 9.05
N PHE A 207 5.13 -10.51 7.85
CA PHE A 207 6.33 -11.28 7.53
C PHE A 207 7.40 -10.50 6.78
N LEU A 208 7.05 -9.77 5.70
CA LEU A 208 8.06 -9.13 4.85
C LEU A 208 8.56 -7.79 5.43
N ALA A 209 7.74 -7.05 6.16
CA ALA A 209 8.11 -5.76 6.73
C ALA A 209 9.26 -5.89 7.73
N ARG A 210 10.31 -5.10 7.51
CA ARG A 210 11.45 -5.00 8.43
C ARG A 210 11.26 -3.87 9.43
N VAL A 211 10.43 -2.87 9.10
CA VAL A 211 10.23 -1.59 9.78
C VAL A 211 11.50 -0.72 9.77
N VAL A 212 12.63 -1.32 10.09
CA VAL A 212 13.97 -0.74 9.93
C VAL A 212 14.88 -1.80 9.31
N PHE A 213 15.54 -1.45 8.24
CA PHE A 213 16.62 -2.27 7.67
C PHE A 213 17.90 -2.11 8.49
N GLY A 214 18.58 -3.23 8.75
CA GLY A 214 19.97 -3.28 9.24
C GLY A 214 20.80 -4.03 8.23
N ASN A 215 21.53 -3.31 7.38
CA ASN A 215 22.36 -3.92 6.36
C ASN A 215 23.65 -4.45 6.99
N GLU A 216 23.87 -5.76 6.93
CA GLU A 216 25.04 -6.40 7.55
C GLU A 216 26.35 -6.11 6.82
N GLN A 217 26.31 -5.83 5.52
CA GLN A 217 27.49 -5.57 4.71
C GLN A 217 28.02 -4.14 4.90
N THR A 218 27.09 -3.18 4.94
CA THR A 218 27.42 -1.75 5.08
C THR A 218 27.32 -1.23 6.51
N ASN A 219 26.77 -2.04 7.42
CA ASN A 219 26.44 -1.68 8.80
C ASN A 219 25.48 -0.48 8.93
N LEU A 220 24.73 -0.17 7.86
CA LEU A 220 23.80 0.96 7.80
C LEU A 220 22.40 0.53 8.21
N ALA A 221 21.76 1.33 9.09
CA ALA A 221 20.35 1.20 9.44
C ALA A 221 19.54 2.36 8.85
N TYR A 222 18.34 2.05 8.32
CA TYR A 222 17.44 3.01 7.69
C TYR A 222 15.99 2.51 7.70
N PRO A 223 14.98 3.41 7.57
CA PRO A 223 13.58 3.02 7.56
C PRO A 223 13.25 2.07 6.40
N ASP A 224 12.44 1.07 6.67
CA ASP A 224 11.75 0.31 5.64
C ASP A 224 10.74 1.22 4.94
N THR A 225 10.86 1.32 3.63
CA THR A 225 9.94 2.06 2.76
C THR A 225 9.70 1.24 1.50
N LEU A 226 8.51 1.31 0.95
CA LEU A 226 8.22 0.52 -0.23
C LEU A 226 7.23 1.19 -1.18
N VAL A 227 7.24 0.70 -2.41
CA VAL A 227 6.13 0.83 -3.34
C VAL A 227 5.63 -0.55 -3.72
N GLY A 228 4.37 -0.63 -4.07
CA GLY A 228 3.76 -1.91 -4.45
C GLY A 228 2.88 -1.80 -5.67
N THR A 229 2.71 -2.90 -6.40
CA THR A 229 1.87 -2.94 -7.61
C THR A 229 0.38 -3.09 -7.30
N ASP A 230 -0.03 -2.80 -6.08
CA ASP A 230 -1.43 -2.84 -5.63
C ASP A 230 -1.78 -1.58 -4.82
N SER A 231 -3.00 -1.07 -4.97
CA SER A 231 -3.45 0.14 -4.29
C SER A 231 -3.46 0.01 -2.76
N HIS A 232 -3.77 -1.19 -2.23
CA HIS A 232 -3.81 -1.45 -0.79
C HIS A 232 -2.43 -1.75 -0.17
N THR A 233 -1.34 -1.53 -0.91
CA THR A 233 0.02 -1.50 -0.36
C THR A 233 0.11 -0.60 0.88
N THR A 234 -0.74 0.42 0.96
CA THR A 234 -0.86 1.34 2.09
C THR A 234 -1.19 0.67 3.43
N MET A 235 -1.66 -0.58 3.45
CA MET A 235 -1.86 -1.33 4.70
C MET A 235 -0.59 -1.40 5.57
N ILE A 236 0.58 -1.36 4.94
CA ILE A 236 1.87 -1.39 5.62
C ILE A 236 2.11 -0.15 6.51
N ASN A 237 1.41 0.95 6.24
CA ASN A 237 1.55 2.17 7.01
C ASN A 237 1.07 2.01 8.46
N GLY A 238 0.25 0.99 8.74
CA GLY A 238 -0.19 0.66 10.09
C GLY A 238 0.94 0.28 11.05
N VAL A 239 2.05 -0.28 10.54
CA VAL A 239 3.23 -0.66 11.34
C VAL A 239 4.32 0.43 11.34
N GLY A 240 4.03 1.59 10.74
CA GLY A 240 4.95 2.73 10.68
C GLY A 240 5.91 2.71 9.49
N VAL A 241 5.66 1.87 8.50
CA VAL A 241 6.42 1.82 7.25
C VAL A 241 5.74 2.68 6.18
N LEU A 242 6.48 3.60 5.58
CA LEU A 242 5.95 4.43 4.50
C LEU A 242 5.88 3.63 3.20
N GLY A 243 4.67 3.49 2.66
CA GLY A 243 4.47 2.76 1.41
C GLY A 243 3.12 3.08 0.76
N TRP A 244 3.09 3.00 -0.59
CA TRP A 244 1.88 3.22 -1.38
C TRP A 244 1.89 2.43 -2.67
N GLY A 245 0.74 2.37 -3.34
CA GLY A 245 0.57 1.69 -4.62
C GLY A 245 1.07 2.54 -5.79
N VAL A 246 1.71 1.88 -6.74
CA VAL A 246 2.19 2.46 -8.01
C VAL A 246 1.81 1.57 -9.19
N GLY A 247 1.94 2.10 -10.41
CA GLY A 247 1.80 1.31 -11.62
C GLY A 247 2.95 0.32 -11.84
N GLY A 248 2.74 -0.69 -12.71
CA GLY A 248 3.76 -1.71 -13.00
C GLY A 248 5.07 -1.11 -13.51
N ILE A 249 5.00 -0.15 -14.44
CA ILE A 249 6.18 0.52 -15.01
C ILE A 249 6.97 1.30 -13.94
N GLU A 250 6.27 1.94 -13.00
CA GLU A 250 6.92 2.66 -11.89
C GLU A 250 7.61 1.69 -10.93
N ALA A 251 6.98 0.53 -10.68
CA ALA A 251 7.59 -0.53 -9.87
C ALA A 251 8.85 -1.10 -10.55
N GLU A 252 8.83 -1.31 -11.88
CA GLU A 252 10.00 -1.73 -12.65
C GLU A 252 11.12 -0.70 -12.59
N ALA A 253 10.81 0.58 -12.75
CA ALA A 253 11.77 1.67 -12.64
C ALA A 253 12.41 1.69 -11.24
N ALA A 254 11.61 1.53 -10.18
CA ALA A 254 12.09 1.45 -8.81
C ALA A 254 12.98 0.21 -8.57
N MET A 255 12.61 -0.96 -9.11
CA MET A 255 13.46 -2.16 -9.05
C MET A 255 14.82 -1.94 -9.73
N LEU A 256 14.85 -1.17 -10.81
CA LEU A 256 16.07 -0.82 -11.54
C LEU A 256 16.84 0.38 -10.94
N GLY A 257 16.44 0.85 -9.75
CA GLY A 257 17.13 1.89 -9.00
C GLY A 257 16.82 3.32 -9.44
N GLN A 258 15.77 3.54 -10.23
CA GLN A 258 15.29 4.87 -10.54
C GLN A 258 14.49 5.43 -9.35
N PRO A 259 14.80 6.63 -8.86
CA PRO A 259 13.99 7.25 -7.83
C PRO A 259 12.62 7.68 -8.38
N ILE A 260 11.65 7.74 -7.50
CA ILE A 260 10.31 8.26 -7.80
C ILE A 260 10.34 9.77 -7.57
N THR A 261 10.07 10.53 -8.61
CA THR A 261 9.96 11.99 -8.51
C THR A 261 8.56 12.35 -7.98
N MET A 262 8.52 13.16 -6.94
CA MET A 262 7.28 13.62 -6.34
C MET A 262 7.44 15.03 -5.77
N LEU A 263 6.36 15.81 -5.72
CA LEU A 263 6.35 17.04 -4.94
C LEU A 263 6.46 16.72 -3.45
N ILE A 264 7.12 17.59 -2.68
CA ILE A 264 7.09 17.48 -1.20
C ILE A 264 5.63 17.52 -0.77
N PRO A 265 5.08 16.43 -0.18
CA PRO A 265 3.65 16.31 0.01
C PRO A 265 3.13 17.19 1.16
N GLN A 266 1.91 17.68 1.01
CA GLN A 266 1.14 18.17 2.15
C GLN A 266 0.77 16.99 3.06
N VAL A 267 0.80 17.21 4.38
CA VAL A 267 0.45 16.19 5.37
C VAL A 267 -0.76 16.68 6.18
N VAL A 268 -1.85 15.93 6.11
CA VAL A 268 -3.04 16.15 6.93
C VAL A 268 -2.91 15.31 8.21
N GLY A 269 -2.85 15.96 9.36
CA GLY A 269 -2.86 15.29 10.65
C GLY A 269 -4.28 14.84 11.00
N PHE A 270 -4.46 13.59 11.41
CA PHE A 270 -5.72 13.06 11.89
C PHE A 270 -5.58 12.66 13.37
N LYS A 271 -6.11 13.50 14.26
CA LYS A 271 -6.00 13.30 15.69
C LYS A 271 -7.09 12.35 16.19
N LEU A 272 -6.65 11.27 16.83
CA LEU A 272 -7.54 10.31 17.48
C LEU A 272 -7.48 10.51 18.99
N SER A 273 -8.65 10.57 19.62
CA SER A 273 -8.80 10.66 21.07
C SER A 273 -9.87 9.69 21.57
N GLY A 274 -9.92 9.46 22.89
CA GLY A 274 -10.88 8.54 23.48
C GLY A 274 -10.67 7.08 23.06
N LYS A 275 -11.71 6.25 23.28
CA LYS A 275 -11.72 4.82 22.96
C LYS A 275 -13.02 4.44 22.26
N LEU A 276 -12.99 3.39 21.43
CA LEU A 276 -14.22 2.82 20.87
C LEU A 276 -15.17 2.38 21.96
N ALA A 277 -16.45 2.69 21.79
CA ALA A 277 -17.50 2.22 22.67
C ALA A 277 -17.67 0.69 22.52
N GLU A 278 -18.15 0.04 23.60
CA GLU A 278 -18.51 -1.37 23.53
C GLU A 278 -19.58 -1.61 22.45
N GLY A 279 -19.38 -2.61 21.62
CA GLY A 279 -20.23 -2.94 20.48
C GLY A 279 -19.85 -2.23 19.17
N CYS A 280 -18.87 -1.32 19.18
CA CYS A 280 -18.25 -0.78 17.96
C CYS A 280 -16.98 -1.57 17.62
N THR A 281 -16.75 -1.75 16.34
CA THR A 281 -15.61 -2.51 15.81
C THR A 281 -14.63 -1.60 15.08
N ALA A 282 -13.44 -2.13 14.75
CA ALA A 282 -12.49 -1.46 13.88
C ALA A 282 -13.11 -1.03 12.54
N THR A 283 -14.02 -1.83 11.99
CA THR A 283 -14.71 -1.51 10.73
C THR A 283 -15.56 -0.24 10.86
N ASP A 284 -16.25 -0.05 11.99
CA ASP A 284 -17.04 1.17 12.24
C ASP A 284 -16.15 2.42 12.28
N LEU A 285 -14.99 2.29 12.96
CA LEU A 285 -13.98 3.34 13.01
C LEU A 285 -13.44 3.66 11.62
N VAL A 286 -13.03 2.64 10.87
CA VAL A 286 -12.47 2.78 9.51
C VAL A 286 -13.45 3.46 8.58
N LEU A 287 -14.73 3.07 8.60
CA LEU A 287 -15.76 3.70 7.77
C LEU A 287 -15.98 5.17 8.16
N THR A 288 -15.93 5.48 9.46
CA THR A 288 -16.05 6.85 9.95
C THR A 288 -14.86 7.71 9.50
N VAL A 289 -13.63 7.23 9.68
CA VAL A 289 -12.41 7.90 9.22
C VAL A 289 -12.42 8.11 7.70
N THR A 290 -12.82 7.08 6.95
CA THR A 290 -12.88 7.13 5.49
C THR A 290 -13.88 8.19 5.01
N GLU A 291 -15.08 8.24 5.59
CA GLU A 291 -16.08 9.27 5.27
C GLU A 291 -15.55 10.69 5.58
N MET A 292 -14.96 10.88 6.75
CA MET A 292 -14.41 12.18 7.17
C MET A 292 -13.31 12.67 6.22
N LEU A 293 -12.31 11.82 5.93
CA LEU A 293 -11.21 12.15 5.03
C LEU A 293 -11.67 12.36 3.59
N ARG A 294 -12.62 11.56 3.11
CA ARG A 294 -13.20 11.72 1.78
C ARG A 294 -13.91 13.06 1.63
N ASN A 295 -14.69 13.45 2.63
CA ASN A 295 -15.38 14.74 2.67
C ASN A 295 -14.42 15.92 2.79
N LYS A 296 -13.29 15.74 3.48
CA LYS A 296 -12.22 16.74 3.58
C LYS A 296 -11.51 16.97 2.24
N GLY A 297 -11.35 15.94 1.42
CA GLY A 297 -10.63 16.01 0.17
C GLY A 297 -9.11 15.98 0.36
N VAL A 298 -8.57 14.76 0.51
CA VAL A 298 -7.14 14.50 0.79
C VAL A 298 -6.41 13.89 -0.41
N VAL A 299 -6.94 14.04 -1.62
CA VAL A 299 -6.35 13.50 -2.85
C VAL A 299 -4.95 14.09 -3.05
N GLY A 300 -3.98 13.19 -3.26
CA GLY A 300 -2.57 13.55 -3.45
C GLY A 300 -1.84 14.00 -2.19
N LYS A 301 -2.50 13.95 -1.02
CA LYS A 301 -1.89 14.28 0.27
C LYS A 301 -1.52 13.01 1.03
N PHE A 302 -0.63 13.17 2.00
CA PHE A 302 -0.39 12.17 3.03
C PHE A 302 -1.34 12.44 4.20
N VAL A 303 -1.79 11.37 4.85
CA VAL A 303 -2.51 11.44 6.12
C VAL A 303 -1.65 10.80 7.19
N GLU A 304 -1.51 11.48 8.33
CA GLU A 304 -0.76 10.97 9.47
C GLU A 304 -1.66 10.92 10.71
N PHE A 305 -1.77 9.74 11.29
CA PHE A 305 -2.58 9.53 12.49
C PHE A 305 -1.77 9.78 13.74
N PHE A 306 -2.31 10.57 14.68
CA PHE A 306 -1.65 10.95 15.92
C PHE A 306 -2.66 11.13 17.06
N GLY A 307 -2.19 11.50 18.24
CA GLY A 307 -3.01 11.74 19.42
C GLY A 307 -3.00 10.57 20.41
N ASP A 308 -3.57 10.83 21.59
CA ASP A 308 -3.52 9.89 22.73
C ASP A 308 -4.37 8.63 22.50
N GLY A 309 -5.40 8.71 21.62
CA GLY A 309 -6.22 7.56 21.23
C GLY A 309 -5.44 6.42 20.58
N LEU A 310 -4.23 6.68 20.05
CA LEU A 310 -3.39 5.63 19.47
C LEU A 310 -2.92 4.60 20.51
N ALA A 311 -2.82 4.97 21.79
CA ALA A 311 -2.40 4.06 22.86
C ALA A 311 -3.35 2.86 23.02
N ASP A 312 -4.63 3.06 22.73
CA ASP A 312 -5.69 2.07 22.84
C ASP A 312 -6.10 1.44 21.50
N LEU A 313 -5.38 1.75 20.40
CA LEU A 313 -5.67 1.27 19.05
C LEU A 313 -4.70 0.15 18.66
N PRO A 314 -5.17 -1.12 18.63
CA PRO A 314 -4.35 -2.27 18.21
C PRO A 314 -3.80 -2.08 16.79
N LEU A 315 -2.66 -2.67 16.50
CA LEU A 315 -2.03 -2.54 15.19
C LEU A 315 -2.90 -3.07 14.05
N ALA A 316 -3.68 -4.11 14.27
CA ALA A 316 -4.63 -4.62 13.26
C ALA A 316 -5.66 -3.55 12.84
N ASP A 317 -6.13 -2.73 13.79
CA ASP A 317 -7.05 -1.62 13.50
C ASP A 317 -6.33 -0.50 12.74
N ARG A 318 -5.08 -0.17 13.13
CA ARG A 318 -4.25 0.79 12.38
C ARG A 318 -4.03 0.34 10.94
N ALA A 319 -3.71 -0.94 10.74
CA ALA A 319 -3.52 -1.53 9.43
C ALA A 319 -4.80 -1.47 8.59
N THR A 320 -5.96 -1.70 9.19
CA THR A 320 -7.26 -1.61 8.52
C THR A 320 -7.56 -0.17 8.06
N ILE A 321 -7.27 0.83 8.90
CA ILE A 321 -7.41 2.25 8.55
C ILE A 321 -6.44 2.62 7.41
N ALA A 322 -5.18 2.20 7.52
CA ALA A 322 -4.15 2.46 6.52
C ALA A 322 -4.47 1.80 5.17
N ASN A 323 -5.04 0.59 5.20
CA ASN A 323 -5.47 -0.14 4.00
C ASN A 323 -6.48 0.66 3.16
N MET A 324 -7.38 1.40 3.80
CA MET A 324 -8.42 2.19 3.14
C MET A 324 -7.94 3.55 2.60
N ALA A 325 -6.63 3.82 2.57
CA ALA A 325 -6.12 5.08 2.01
C ALA A 325 -6.59 5.37 0.58
N PRO A 326 -6.65 4.40 -0.34
CA PRO A 326 -7.23 4.62 -1.68
C PRO A 326 -8.70 5.05 -1.64
N GLU A 327 -9.50 4.49 -0.75
CA GLU A 327 -10.93 4.79 -0.63
C GLU A 327 -11.16 6.20 -0.12
N TYR A 328 -10.40 6.68 0.86
CA TYR A 328 -10.50 8.09 1.26
C TYR A 328 -9.70 9.04 0.35
N GLY A 329 -8.87 8.51 -0.56
CA GLY A 329 -8.21 9.25 -1.63
C GLY A 329 -6.83 9.81 -1.29
N ALA A 330 -6.24 9.44 -0.16
CA ALA A 330 -4.88 9.84 0.19
C ALA A 330 -3.83 8.92 -0.48
N THR A 331 -2.61 9.43 -0.64
CA THR A 331 -1.48 8.62 -1.11
C THR A 331 -1.12 7.54 -0.08
N CYS A 332 -1.15 7.88 1.20
CA CYS A 332 -0.95 6.96 2.31
C CYS A 332 -1.68 7.45 3.58
N GLY A 333 -1.85 6.55 4.55
CA GLY A 333 -2.39 6.86 5.87
C GLY A 333 -1.51 6.22 6.93
N ILE A 334 -0.49 6.96 7.42
CA ILE A 334 0.59 6.40 8.21
C ILE A 334 0.41 6.60 9.70
N PHE A 335 0.83 5.61 10.46
CA PHE A 335 0.94 5.63 11.92
C PHE A 335 2.41 5.68 12.34
N PRO A 336 2.74 6.36 13.44
CA PRO A 336 4.11 6.37 13.95
C PRO A 336 4.49 5.03 14.58
N VAL A 337 5.80 4.74 14.62
CA VAL A 337 6.35 3.60 15.36
C VAL A 337 6.26 3.88 16.87
N ASP A 338 5.71 2.92 17.61
CA ASP A 338 5.56 2.96 19.06
C ASP A 338 5.63 1.57 19.70
N GLY A 339 5.25 1.46 20.98
CA GLY A 339 5.22 0.18 21.70
C GLY A 339 4.28 -0.86 21.10
N GLU A 340 3.19 -0.41 20.43
CA GLU A 340 2.27 -1.31 19.74
C GLU A 340 2.92 -1.94 18.49
N THR A 341 3.74 -1.19 17.77
CA THR A 341 4.55 -1.72 16.67
C THR A 341 5.44 -2.86 17.14
N ILE A 342 6.14 -2.68 18.27
CA ILE A 342 7.02 -3.73 18.84
C ILE A 342 6.21 -4.95 19.28
N ARG A 343 5.09 -4.76 20.00
CA ARG A 343 4.22 -5.87 20.39
C ARG A 343 3.73 -6.70 19.20
N TYR A 344 3.37 -6.03 18.12
CA TYR A 344 2.92 -6.69 16.90
C TYR A 344 4.06 -7.47 16.22
N MET A 345 5.26 -6.90 16.18
CA MET A 345 6.44 -7.58 15.64
C MET A 345 6.77 -8.84 16.45
N GLU A 346 6.67 -8.79 17.78
CA GLU A 346 6.83 -9.95 18.67
C GLU A 346 5.74 -10.99 18.44
N LEU A 347 4.47 -10.56 18.33
CA LEU A 347 3.32 -11.43 18.06
C LEU A 347 3.48 -12.19 16.73
N THR A 348 4.03 -11.53 15.73
CA THR A 348 4.28 -12.09 14.39
C THR A 348 5.67 -12.74 14.27
N ALA A 349 6.29 -13.05 15.42
CA ALA A 349 7.53 -13.81 15.57
C ALA A 349 8.74 -13.20 14.87
N ARG A 350 8.85 -11.86 14.77
CA ARG A 350 10.09 -11.21 14.35
C ARG A 350 11.20 -11.50 15.36
N PRO A 351 12.44 -11.70 14.92
CA PRO A 351 13.57 -11.90 15.82
C PRO A 351 13.70 -10.76 16.84
N LYS A 352 14.08 -11.08 18.07
CA LYS A 352 14.25 -10.09 19.14
C LYS A 352 15.23 -8.98 18.75
N GLU A 353 16.28 -9.34 18.04
CA GLU A 353 17.29 -8.41 17.54
C GLU A 353 16.67 -7.39 16.57
N GLN A 354 15.70 -7.82 15.75
CA GLN A 354 14.96 -6.92 14.85
C GLN A 354 14.07 -5.96 15.63
N CYS A 355 13.37 -6.43 16.65
CA CYS A 355 12.54 -5.57 17.52
C CYS A 355 13.40 -4.53 18.25
N GLN A 356 14.56 -4.94 18.77
CA GLN A 356 15.54 -4.05 19.41
C GLN A 356 16.10 -3.01 18.43
N LEU A 357 16.38 -3.42 17.17
CA LEU A 357 16.84 -2.49 16.13
C LEU A 357 15.81 -1.43 15.84
N VAL A 358 14.53 -1.80 15.66
CA VAL A 358 13.44 -0.88 15.36
C VAL A 358 13.24 0.14 16.47
N GLU A 359 13.17 -0.31 17.73
CA GLU A 359 13.00 0.56 18.88
C GLU A 359 14.18 1.54 19.05
N ALA A 360 15.41 1.02 19.00
CA ALA A 360 16.62 1.82 19.17
C ALA A 360 16.76 2.85 18.04
N TYR A 361 16.52 2.46 16.80
CA TYR A 361 16.57 3.36 15.65
C TYR A 361 15.53 4.47 15.74
N ALA A 362 14.27 4.13 16.00
CA ALA A 362 13.19 5.11 16.09
C ALA A 362 13.45 6.15 17.19
N LYS A 363 13.99 5.71 18.35
CA LYS A 363 14.40 6.61 19.46
C LYS A 363 15.61 7.47 19.07
N ALA A 364 16.60 6.90 18.40
CA ALA A 364 17.79 7.65 17.96
C ALA A 364 17.43 8.76 16.94
N GLN A 365 16.46 8.46 16.04
CA GLN A 365 15.98 9.42 15.03
C GLN A 365 14.99 10.48 15.57
N GLY A 366 14.45 10.33 16.79
CA GLY A 366 13.34 11.17 17.25
C GLY A 366 12.03 10.90 16.52
N MET A 367 11.82 9.64 16.13
CA MET A 367 10.63 9.15 15.41
C MET A 367 9.79 8.17 16.24
N TRP A 368 10.21 7.88 17.46
CA TRP A 368 9.47 7.06 18.42
C TRP A 368 8.33 7.87 19.03
N ARG A 369 7.10 7.35 18.92
CA ARG A 369 5.93 8.00 19.56
C ARG A 369 5.86 7.66 21.04
N GLU A 370 5.69 8.69 21.84
CA GLU A 370 5.38 8.62 23.28
C GLU A 370 4.11 9.39 23.58
N ASP A 371 3.38 8.96 24.63
CA ASP A 371 2.17 9.67 25.06
C ASP A 371 2.54 11.05 25.60
N GLY A 372 1.72 12.06 25.27
CA GLY A 372 1.92 13.42 25.71
C GLY A 372 3.05 14.19 25.01
N GLN A 373 3.67 13.63 23.96
CA GLN A 373 4.63 14.39 23.17
C GLN A 373 3.94 15.54 22.40
N PRO A 374 4.64 16.64 22.10
CA PRO A 374 4.10 17.72 21.28
C PRO A 374 3.67 17.21 19.90
N ASP A 375 2.54 17.72 19.41
CA ASP A 375 2.06 17.42 18.06
C ASP A 375 3.02 18.03 17.02
N ALA A 376 3.21 17.33 15.88
CA ALA A 376 3.93 17.86 14.73
C ALA A 376 3.15 19.00 14.05
N GLN A 377 3.81 19.72 13.14
CA GLN A 377 3.16 20.72 12.31
C GLN A 377 2.55 20.06 11.08
N TYR A 378 1.25 20.22 10.90
CA TYR A 378 0.51 19.66 9.75
C TYR A 378 -0.02 20.75 8.83
N SER A 379 -0.20 20.42 7.56
CA SER A 379 -0.85 21.29 6.58
C SER A 379 -2.29 21.61 6.96
N ASP A 380 -2.98 20.61 7.53
CA ASP A 380 -4.33 20.72 8.10
C ASP A 380 -4.49 19.67 9.21
N VAL A 381 -5.47 19.84 10.08
CA VAL A 381 -5.75 18.92 11.19
C VAL A 381 -7.23 18.57 11.20
N MET A 382 -7.51 17.28 11.38
CA MET A 382 -8.85 16.74 11.69
C MET A 382 -8.80 16.03 13.04
N GLU A 383 -9.92 15.98 13.72
CA GLU A 383 -10.04 15.34 15.03
C GLU A 383 -11.24 14.39 15.08
N LEU A 384 -11.06 13.25 15.74
CA LEU A 384 -12.13 12.29 16.03
C LEU A 384 -11.98 11.76 17.45
N ASP A 385 -13.02 11.97 18.26
CA ASP A 385 -13.22 11.24 19.49
C ASP A 385 -13.82 9.86 19.15
N MET A 386 -13.04 8.79 19.34
CA MET A 386 -13.45 7.43 19.01
C MET A 386 -14.69 6.97 19.80
N SER A 387 -14.99 7.58 20.95
CA SER A 387 -16.21 7.28 21.72
C SER A 387 -17.50 7.68 20.99
N THR A 388 -17.40 8.54 19.98
CA THR A 388 -18.54 8.99 19.17
C THR A 388 -18.84 8.09 17.97
N VAL A 389 -17.98 7.13 17.70
CA VAL A 389 -18.15 6.17 16.59
C VAL A 389 -19.37 5.29 16.86
N GLN A 390 -20.16 5.07 15.83
CA GLN A 390 -21.39 4.26 15.90
C GLN A 390 -21.32 3.09 14.91
N PRO A 391 -21.98 1.97 15.22
CA PRO A 391 -22.07 0.84 14.31
C PRO A 391 -22.55 1.25 12.92
N SER A 392 -21.84 0.87 11.91
CA SER A 392 -22.00 1.37 10.54
C SER A 392 -21.80 0.25 9.51
N LEU A 393 -22.36 0.45 8.33
CA LEU A 393 -22.15 -0.40 7.17
C LEU A 393 -21.70 0.47 5.99
N ALA A 394 -20.94 -0.14 5.06
CA ALA A 394 -20.59 0.52 3.80
C ALA A 394 -21.71 0.38 2.76
N GLY A 395 -21.77 1.29 1.83
CA GLY A 395 -22.67 1.25 0.70
C GLY A 395 -23.80 2.26 0.73
N PRO A 396 -24.75 2.17 -0.22
CA PRO A 396 -25.00 1.01 -1.10
C PRO A 396 -24.10 0.92 -2.34
N LYS A 397 -23.38 1.99 -2.71
CA LYS A 397 -22.67 2.05 -4.01
C LYS A 397 -21.16 1.95 -3.88
N ARG A 398 -20.56 2.49 -2.83
CA ARG A 398 -19.10 2.63 -2.67
C ARG A 398 -18.67 2.24 -1.25
N PRO A 399 -17.44 1.73 -1.09
CA PRO A 399 -16.90 1.40 0.25
C PRO A 399 -16.83 2.62 1.19
N GLN A 400 -16.62 3.82 0.65
CA GLN A 400 -16.55 5.06 1.43
C GLN A 400 -17.90 5.65 1.79
N ASP A 401 -19.01 5.17 1.21
CA ASP A 401 -20.34 5.59 1.59
C ASP A 401 -20.70 4.90 2.91
N ARG A 402 -20.82 5.65 4.00
CA ARG A 402 -21.15 5.09 5.32
C ARG A 402 -22.64 5.25 5.63
N VAL A 403 -23.23 4.19 6.14
CA VAL A 403 -24.61 4.19 6.63
C VAL A 403 -24.64 3.69 8.05
N LEU A 404 -25.21 4.46 8.98
CA LEU A 404 -25.43 3.99 10.33
C LEU A 404 -26.33 2.75 10.34
N LEU A 405 -26.00 1.77 11.15
CA LEU A 405 -26.81 0.55 11.28
C LEU A 405 -28.26 0.87 11.66
N SER A 406 -28.47 1.88 12.51
CA SER A 406 -29.79 2.39 12.90
C SER A 406 -30.61 2.94 11.73
N ASP A 407 -29.97 3.44 10.69
CA ASP A 407 -30.62 4.05 9.53
C ASP A 407 -30.73 3.11 8.31
N MET A 408 -30.23 1.88 8.44
CA MET A 408 -30.13 0.93 7.33
C MET A 408 -31.50 0.64 6.70
N GLN A 409 -32.55 0.44 7.50
CA GLN A 409 -33.89 0.18 6.98
C GLN A 409 -34.40 1.32 6.10
N LYS A 410 -34.25 2.57 6.56
CA LYS A 410 -34.70 3.74 5.81
C LYS A 410 -33.89 3.94 4.53
N THR A 411 -32.58 3.74 4.64
CA THR A 411 -31.66 3.81 3.50
C THR A 411 -32.01 2.76 2.47
N TYR A 412 -32.20 1.50 2.89
CA TYR A 412 -32.62 0.44 1.99
C TYR A 412 -33.93 0.78 1.25
N GLN A 413 -34.97 1.23 1.97
CA GLN A 413 -36.25 1.59 1.37
C GLN A 413 -36.16 2.72 0.34
N ARG A 414 -35.23 3.66 0.52
CA ARG A 414 -34.93 4.73 -0.44
C ARG A 414 -34.18 4.18 -1.67
N GLU A 415 -33.13 3.44 -1.44
CA GLU A 415 -32.24 2.99 -2.50
C GLU A 415 -32.87 1.92 -3.39
N VAL A 416 -33.65 1.00 -2.83
CA VAL A 416 -34.34 -0.02 -3.63
C VAL A 416 -35.28 0.60 -4.64
N LYS A 417 -35.96 1.68 -4.28
CA LYS A 417 -36.85 2.43 -5.22
C LYS A 417 -36.03 3.02 -6.38
N SER A 418 -34.82 3.54 -6.09
CA SER A 418 -33.93 4.07 -7.13
C SER A 418 -33.45 2.96 -8.05
N PHE A 419 -33.00 1.84 -7.50
CA PHE A 419 -32.53 0.70 -8.31
C PHE A 419 -33.63 0.10 -9.18
N VAL A 420 -34.84 0.01 -8.65
CA VAL A 420 -36.02 -0.45 -9.40
C VAL A 420 -36.31 0.49 -10.56
N LYS A 421 -36.33 1.82 -10.30
CA LYS A 421 -36.52 2.82 -11.32
C LYS A 421 -35.44 2.80 -12.40
N ASP A 422 -34.17 2.78 -12.01
CA ASP A 422 -33.03 2.74 -12.93
C ASP A 422 -33.08 1.50 -13.84
N ARG A 423 -33.60 0.38 -13.34
CA ARG A 423 -33.81 -0.86 -14.11
C ARG A 423 -34.95 -0.68 -15.10
N GLN A 424 -36.08 -0.11 -14.69
CA GLN A 424 -37.21 0.19 -15.56
C GLN A 424 -36.81 1.14 -16.71
N ASP A 425 -36.08 2.21 -16.39
CA ASP A 425 -35.61 3.18 -17.39
C ASP A 425 -34.65 2.54 -18.41
N LYS A 426 -33.83 1.54 -17.99
CA LYS A 426 -32.95 0.78 -18.89
C LYS A 426 -33.72 -0.20 -19.77
N ASP A 427 -34.69 -0.93 -19.19
CA ASP A 427 -35.53 -1.85 -19.91
C ASP A 427 -36.41 -1.10 -20.96
N ASP A 428 -36.95 0.07 -20.62
CA ASP A 428 -37.71 0.92 -21.53
C ASP A 428 -36.85 1.46 -22.68
N LYS A 429 -35.58 1.83 -22.43
CA LYS A 429 -34.64 2.25 -23.48
C LYS A 429 -34.27 1.10 -24.42
N SER A 430 -33.94 -0.06 -23.88
CA SER A 430 -33.58 -1.22 -24.68
C SER A 430 -34.77 -1.70 -25.55
N MET A 431 -35.98 -1.58 -25.02
CA MET A 431 -37.22 -1.86 -25.78
C MET A 431 -37.51 -0.83 -26.87
N ALA A 432 -37.16 0.44 -26.64
CA ALA A 432 -37.29 1.48 -27.64
C ALA A 432 -36.28 1.28 -28.78
N GLU A 433 -35.03 0.97 -28.45
CA GLU A 433 -33.99 0.65 -29.42
C GLU A 433 -34.31 -0.62 -30.22
N ALA A 434 -34.81 -1.69 -29.58
CA ALA A 434 -35.21 -2.91 -30.26
C ALA A 434 -36.42 -2.72 -31.18
N ARG A 435 -37.33 -1.75 -30.86
CA ARG A 435 -38.43 -1.38 -31.74
C ARG A 435 -38.00 -0.59 -32.96
N GLU A 436 -36.98 0.25 -32.83
CA GLU A 436 -36.41 0.99 -33.95
C GLU A 436 -35.63 0.03 -34.90
N GLU A 437 -35.01 -1.03 -34.38
CA GLU A 437 -34.31 -2.05 -35.16
C GLU A 437 -35.22 -3.15 -35.75
N GLY A 438 -36.53 -3.11 -35.43
CA GLY A 438 -37.53 -4.04 -36.00
C GLY A 438 -37.53 -5.45 -35.40
N GLU A 439 -36.81 -5.65 -34.31
CA GLU A 439 -36.85 -6.89 -33.54
C GLU A 439 -37.99 -6.84 -32.48
N GLY A 440 -39.00 -7.70 -32.63
CA GLY A 440 -40.14 -7.80 -31.71
C GLY A 440 -39.70 -8.35 -30.36
N GLY A 441 -39.29 -7.47 -29.46
CA GLY A 441 -38.94 -7.81 -28.06
C GLY A 441 -40.18 -8.23 -27.27
N THR A 442 -40.07 -9.33 -26.55
CA THR A 442 -41.06 -9.77 -25.56
C THR A 442 -41.01 -8.82 -24.34
N PRO A 443 -42.15 -8.30 -23.83
CA PRO A 443 -42.14 -7.43 -22.69
C PRO A 443 -41.46 -8.09 -21.49
N SER A 444 -40.43 -7.44 -20.91
CA SER A 444 -39.85 -7.83 -19.64
C SER A 444 -40.92 -7.80 -18.56
N LYS A 445 -41.05 -8.87 -17.78
CA LYS A 445 -42.02 -8.96 -16.67
C LYS A 445 -41.71 -7.90 -15.62
N SER A 446 -42.76 -7.29 -15.12
CA SER A 446 -42.79 -6.23 -14.10
C SER A 446 -41.67 -6.29 -13.09
N VAL A 447 -40.95 -5.20 -12.99
CA VAL A 447 -39.94 -4.92 -11.96
C VAL A 447 -40.63 -4.72 -10.62
N GLY A 448 -40.29 -5.51 -9.65
CA GLY A 448 -40.92 -5.54 -8.32
C GLY A 448 -41.69 -6.85 -8.14
N GLY A 449 -40.96 -7.93 -7.95
CA GLY A 449 -41.58 -9.23 -7.82
C GLY A 449 -40.70 -10.24 -7.11
N SER A 450 -41.32 -11.34 -6.72
CA SER A 450 -40.60 -12.50 -6.27
C SER A 450 -40.29 -13.41 -7.45
N ALA A 451 -39.07 -13.95 -7.48
CA ALA A 451 -38.65 -14.97 -8.44
C ALA A 451 -38.55 -16.32 -7.71
N PRO A 452 -39.26 -17.37 -8.19
CA PRO A 452 -39.12 -18.69 -7.62
C PRO A 452 -37.74 -19.27 -7.93
N VAL A 453 -37.09 -19.81 -6.92
CA VAL A 453 -35.77 -20.41 -6.99
C VAL A 453 -35.81 -21.80 -6.43
N LYS A 454 -35.22 -22.76 -7.16
CA LYS A 454 -34.94 -24.09 -6.68
C LYS A 454 -33.44 -24.22 -6.49
N TYR A 455 -33.03 -24.45 -5.24
CA TYR A 455 -31.63 -24.65 -4.89
C TYR A 455 -31.47 -25.89 -4.03
N ARG A 456 -30.78 -26.90 -4.54
CA ARG A 456 -30.71 -28.24 -3.93
C ARG A 456 -32.12 -28.82 -3.74
N ASP A 457 -32.48 -29.19 -2.52
CA ASP A 457 -33.81 -29.77 -2.17
C ASP A 457 -34.81 -28.72 -1.66
N ALA A 458 -34.45 -27.42 -1.70
CA ALA A 458 -35.31 -26.31 -1.26
C ALA A 458 -35.89 -25.54 -2.44
N GLU A 459 -37.18 -25.19 -2.34
CA GLU A 459 -37.85 -24.24 -3.24
C GLU A 459 -38.28 -23.03 -2.42
N PHE A 460 -37.91 -21.84 -2.87
CA PHE A 460 -38.25 -20.59 -2.21
C PHE A 460 -38.36 -19.44 -3.21
N ASN A 461 -38.86 -18.30 -2.77
CA ASN A 461 -38.93 -17.10 -3.59
C ASN A 461 -37.87 -16.09 -3.14
N LEU A 462 -37.06 -15.61 -4.08
CA LEU A 462 -36.23 -14.43 -3.90
C LEU A 462 -37.09 -13.18 -4.10
N GLN A 463 -36.92 -12.19 -3.26
CA GLN A 463 -37.59 -10.88 -3.35
C GLN A 463 -36.52 -9.80 -3.47
N ASP A 464 -36.91 -8.60 -3.91
CA ASP A 464 -36.03 -7.44 -3.86
C ASP A 464 -35.55 -7.24 -2.41
N GLY A 465 -34.21 -7.18 -2.23
CA GLY A 465 -33.56 -7.11 -0.92
C GLY A 465 -33.21 -8.43 -0.27
N SER A 466 -33.49 -9.57 -0.90
CA SER A 466 -32.96 -10.85 -0.44
C SER A 466 -31.43 -10.83 -0.49
N VAL A 467 -30.81 -11.22 0.63
CA VAL A 467 -29.34 -11.38 0.69
C VAL A 467 -28.96 -12.70 0.01
N VAL A 468 -28.25 -12.61 -1.11
CA VAL A 468 -27.84 -13.78 -1.89
C VAL A 468 -26.35 -14.11 -1.74
N ILE A 469 -25.55 -13.17 -1.28
CA ILE A 469 -24.13 -13.31 -0.98
C ILE A 469 -23.87 -12.63 0.36
N ALA A 470 -23.21 -13.35 1.27
CA ALA A 470 -22.65 -12.80 2.49
C ALA A 470 -21.26 -13.41 2.66
N ALA A 471 -20.22 -12.57 2.57
CA ALA A 471 -18.85 -13.04 2.64
C ALA A 471 -17.97 -11.97 3.28
N ILE A 472 -16.95 -12.41 4.01
CA ILE A 472 -15.83 -11.58 4.43
C ILE A 472 -14.72 -11.87 3.44
N THR A 473 -14.48 -10.92 2.53
CA THR A 473 -13.50 -11.04 1.45
C THR A 473 -12.74 -9.75 1.33
N SER A 474 -11.49 -9.73 1.20
CA SER A 474 -10.63 -8.55 1.07
C SER A 474 -9.67 -8.39 2.25
N CYS A 475 -8.51 -7.79 1.94
CA CYS A 475 -7.46 -7.51 2.91
C CYS A 475 -7.95 -6.72 4.13
N THR A 476 -8.86 -5.78 3.91
CA THR A 476 -9.39 -4.90 4.96
C THR A 476 -10.01 -5.67 6.13
N ASN A 477 -10.86 -6.65 5.84
CA ASN A 477 -11.58 -7.38 6.88
C ASN A 477 -10.80 -8.57 7.43
N THR A 478 -9.86 -9.12 6.67
CA THR A 478 -9.12 -10.32 7.06
C THR A 478 -7.87 -10.03 7.89
N SER A 479 -7.43 -8.76 7.95
CA SER A 479 -6.29 -8.33 8.75
C SER A 479 -6.59 -8.17 10.25
N ASN A 480 -7.86 -8.15 10.64
CA ASN A 480 -8.30 -7.96 12.01
C ASN A 480 -8.88 -9.27 12.55
N PRO A 481 -8.24 -9.90 13.56
CA PRO A 481 -8.69 -11.18 14.13
C PRO A 481 -9.87 -11.05 15.10
N ALA A 482 -10.23 -9.82 15.52
CA ALA A 482 -11.40 -9.55 16.38
C ALA A 482 -12.70 -9.39 15.58
#